data_813fceae97d697359222434d40570610
#
_entry.id   813fceae97d697359222434d40570610
#
_cell.length_a   1.000
_cell.length_b   1.000
_cell.length_c   1.000
_cell.angle_alpha   90.00
_cell.angle_beta   90.00
_cell.angle_gamma   90.00
#
_symmetry.space_group_name_H-M   'P 1'
#
loop_
_entity.id
_entity.type
_entity.pdbx_description
1 polymer ?
#
loop_
_entity_poly.entity_id
_entity_poly.type
_entity_poly.pdbx_seq_one_letter_code
_entity_poly.pdbx_strand_id
1 'polypeptide(L)'
;RNPQTIWPTNQLFNGLVQLDDQLNIQPDIAKSWRINDSTSTYTFTLRDDVYFHKNKVFKKDSTRVVVAQDFVYSFDRLLSPGLASPGSWVFSAVQRYHAANDSTLVIQLKKPFPAFLGLLSMRYCSVVPKEAIAYYANDFRSNPVGTGPFVFKFWEENVKLVLRKNPIYFEKDTQGNRLPYLEAVAITFLPDKQSEFLQFAQGNIDFITGLDNSYKDEIITTKGALQPKYKDRVKLITTPYLNTEYLGFFMGSTSKEIASPLIRQAINYGFDREKMVTYLRNGMGIAATHGFIPKGLAGFDSIQGYSYNPEKARALINAYKQATGATTIQVTIGTNSQYLDLCEYIQRELEKLGISITIDVMPPATLRQLKSSGELDIFRASWVADYPDAENYLSLFYSPNFTPNGPNYTHFKN
;
A
#
# COMPACT_ATOMS: atom_id res chain seq x y z
N ARG A 1 -1.41 1.63 -8.01
CA ARG A 1 -0.24 1.37 -7.17
C ARG A 1 0.08 -0.11 -7.21
N ASN A 2 1.28 -0.46 -7.71
CA ASN A 2 1.70 -1.85 -7.84
C ASN A 2 2.98 -2.04 -7.01
N PRO A 3 2.99 -2.92 -5.98
CA PRO A 3 4.18 -3.24 -5.19
C PRO A 3 5.38 -3.62 -6.05
N GLN A 4 5.14 -4.31 -7.18
CA GLN A 4 6.18 -4.72 -8.12
C GLN A 4 6.95 -3.54 -8.74
N THR A 5 6.38 -2.35 -8.82
CA THR A 5 7.07 -1.14 -9.29
C THR A 5 7.62 -0.31 -8.14
N ILE A 6 6.97 -0.33 -6.97
CA ILE A 6 7.40 0.46 -5.80
C ILE A 6 8.70 -0.10 -5.21
N TRP A 7 8.81 -1.41 -5.06
CA TRP A 7 10.00 -2.03 -4.43
C TRP A 7 11.31 -1.77 -5.17
N PRO A 8 11.40 -1.93 -6.51
CA PRO A 8 12.59 -1.52 -7.23
C PRO A 8 12.90 -0.03 -7.10
N THR A 9 11.87 0.83 -7.11
CA THR A 9 12.09 2.28 -6.97
C THR A 9 12.63 2.65 -5.60
N ASN A 10 12.26 1.91 -4.53
CA ASN A 10 12.82 2.07 -3.19
C ASN A 10 14.33 1.80 -3.15
N GLN A 11 14.85 0.98 -4.05
CA GLN A 11 16.27 0.67 -4.14
C GLN A 11 17.07 1.70 -4.95
N LEU A 12 16.38 2.49 -5.77
CA LEU A 12 17.01 3.44 -6.70
C LEU A 12 16.97 4.89 -6.19
N PHE A 13 15.98 5.25 -5.38
CA PHE A 13 15.70 6.63 -5.03
C PHE A 13 15.52 6.83 -3.52
N ASN A 14 15.91 8.01 -3.03
CA ASN A 14 15.65 8.48 -1.67
C ASN A 14 14.78 9.74 -1.67
N GLY A 15 14.13 10.00 -0.54
CA GLY A 15 13.37 11.21 -0.26
C GLY A 15 14.02 12.08 0.81
N LEU A 16 13.24 13.01 1.38
CA LEU A 16 13.69 13.81 2.54
C LEU A 16 13.76 12.93 3.79
N VAL A 17 12.80 12.07 3.96
CA VAL A 17 12.63 11.18 5.12
C VAL A 17 12.28 9.77 4.65
N GLN A 18 12.53 8.78 5.50
CA GLN A 18 12.20 7.37 5.28
C GLN A 18 11.49 6.78 6.50
N LEU A 19 11.05 5.53 6.42
CA LEU A 19 10.46 4.79 7.52
C LEU A 19 11.45 3.72 8.00
N ASP A 20 11.54 3.53 9.31
CA ASP A 20 12.19 2.34 9.88
C ASP A 20 11.26 1.12 9.86
N ASP A 21 11.75 -0.03 10.35
CA ASP A 21 10.99 -1.28 10.43
C ASP A 21 9.78 -1.20 11.38
N GLN A 22 9.74 -0.21 12.27
CA GLN A 22 8.63 0.09 13.18
C GLN A 22 7.71 1.17 12.62
N LEU A 23 7.92 1.59 11.37
CA LEU A 23 7.16 2.64 10.67
C LEU A 23 7.31 4.04 11.27
N ASN A 24 8.36 4.30 12.06
CA ASN A 24 8.67 5.64 12.52
C ASN A 24 9.40 6.42 11.42
N ILE A 25 9.12 7.72 11.37
CA ILE A 25 9.79 8.63 10.45
C ILE A 25 11.26 8.81 10.88
N GLN A 26 12.15 8.52 9.97
CA GLN A 26 13.60 8.65 10.13
C GLN A 26 14.19 9.64 9.12
N PRO A 27 15.33 10.27 9.45
CA PRO A 27 16.14 10.98 8.48
C PRO A 27 16.48 10.12 7.25
N ASP A 28 16.50 10.75 6.07
CA ASP A 28 17.03 10.17 4.84
C ASP A 28 18.00 11.22 4.22
N ILE A 29 17.65 11.87 3.10
CA ILE A 29 18.48 12.97 2.58
C ILE A 29 18.44 14.21 3.49
N ALA A 30 17.31 14.46 4.16
CA ALA A 30 17.29 15.43 5.25
C ALA A 30 17.90 14.80 6.51
N LYS A 31 19.01 15.37 7.00
CA LYS A 31 19.63 14.93 8.27
C LYS A 31 18.82 15.36 9.50
N SER A 32 18.00 16.41 9.37
CA SER A 32 17.11 16.88 10.42
C SER A 32 16.05 17.83 9.84
N TRP A 33 15.00 18.07 10.63
CA TRP A 33 13.98 19.06 10.29
C TRP A 33 13.45 19.75 11.54
N ARG A 34 12.88 20.93 11.35
CA ARG A 34 12.16 21.68 12.38
C ARG A 34 10.76 22.00 11.88
N ILE A 35 9.80 21.94 12.78
CA ILE A 35 8.40 22.29 12.53
C ILE A 35 8.12 23.53 13.40
N ASN A 36 7.51 24.56 12.84
CA ASN A 36 7.16 25.75 13.59
C ASN A 36 6.00 25.49 14.56
N ASP A 37 5.77 26.38 15.53
CA ASP A 37 4.74 26.21 16.56
C ASP A 37 3.33 26.07 15.99
N SER A 38 3.04 26.68 14.82
CA SER A 38 1.76 26.52 14.13
C SER A 38 1.65 25.20 13.35
N THR A 39 2.67 24.32 13.43
CA THR A 39 2.74 23.00 12.73
C THR A 39 2.45 23.06 11.23
N SER A 40 2.69 24.21 10.60
CA SER A 40 2.40 24.45 9.19
C SER A 40 3.64 24.71 8.33
N THR A 41 4.82 24.94 8.94
CA THR A 41 6.07 25.17 8.21
C THR A 41 7.13 24.18 8.65
N TYR A 42 7.65 23.44 7.69
CA TYR A 42 8.71 22.45 7.84
C TYR A 42 9.98 23.00 7.22
N THR A 43 11.07 23.05 7.99
CA THR A 43 12.40 23.44 7.51
C THR A 43 13.33 22.25 7.61
N PHE A 44 13.74 21.71 6.46
CA PHE A 44 14.63 20.56 6.36
C PHE A 44 16.08 21.02 6.15
N THR A 45 17.00 20.42 6.90
CA THR A 45 18.44 20.58 6.67
C THR A 45 18.97 19.33 5.99
N LEU A 46 19.47 19.47 4.77
CA LEU A 46 19.98 18.35 3.98
C LEU A 46 21.37 17.92 4.41
N ARG A 47 21.71 16.67 4.10
CA ARG A 47 23.07 16.11 4.15
C ARG A 47 23.91 16.73 3.02
N ASP A 48 25.20 16.73 3.18
CA ASP A 48 26.19 17.19 2.20
C ASP A 48 26.99 16.04 1.55
N ASP A 49 26.71 14.80 1.97
CA ASP A 49 27.38 13.57 1.52
C ASP A 49 26.49 12.68 0.64
N VAL A 50 25.35 13.16 0.18
CA VAL A 50 24.44 12.44 -0.71
C VAL A 50 24.71 12.81 -2.16
N TYR A 51 25.08 11.81 -2.97
CA TYR A 51 25.39 11.97 -4.38
C TYR A 51 24.37 11.23 -5.25
N PHE A 52 24.06 11.80 -6.40
CA PHE A 52 23.34 11.04 -7.43
C PHE A 52 24.18 9.87 -7.93
N HIS A 53 23.53 8.84 -8.46
CA HIS A 53 24.22 7.73 -9.11
C HIS A 53 25.14 8.23 -10.22
N LYS A 54 26.32 7.63 -10.34
CA LYS A 54 27.24 7.97 -11.44
C LYS A 54 26.54 7.77 -12.78
N ASN A 55 26.56 8.82 -13.61
CA ASN A 55 25.93 8.81 -14.92
C ASN A 55 26.61 9.81 -15.88
N LYS A 56 26.62 9.51 -17.16
CA LYS A 56 27.20 10.35 -18.22
C LYS A 56 26.56 11.75 -18.36
N VAL A 57 25.38 11.94 -17.77
CA VAL A 57 24.68 13.23 -17.79
C VAL A 57 25.38 14.28 -16.93
N PHE A 58 26.18 13.88 -15.97
CA PHE A 58 26.98 14.76 -15.13
C PHE A 58 28.35 14.99 -15.73
N LYS A 59 28.79 16.25 -15.72
CA LYS A 59 30.10 16.62 -16.21
C LYS A 59 31.19 16.18 -15.22
N LYS A 60 32.42 16.01 -15.72
CA LYS A 60 33.70 15.86 -15.01
C LYS A 60 33.81 14.64 -14.06
N ASP A 61 32.94 14.50 -13.03
CA ASP A 61 33.05 13.43 -12.02
C ASP A 61 31.96 12.36 -12.15
N SER A 62 31.19 12.43 -13.22
CA SER A 62 30.05 11.52 -13.50
C SER A 62 28.98 11.49 -12.39
N THR A 63 29.01 12.42 -11.42
CA THR A 63 28.05 12.59 -10.34
C THR A 63 28.11 14.01 -9.76
N ARG A 64 27.15 14.37 -8.91
CA ARG A 64 27.16 15.57 -8.08
C ARG A 64 26.34 15.38 -6.80
N VAL A 65 26.59 16.24 -5.81
CA VAL A 65 25.84 16.30 -4.56
C VAL A 65 24.40 16.75 -4.83
N VAL A 66 23.46 16.20 -4.05
CA VAL A 66 22.07 16.66 -4.00
C VAL A 66 21.97 17.97 -3.26
N VAL A 67 21.24 18.92 -3.82
CA VAL A 67 20.96 20.22 -3.19
C VAL A 67 19.45 20.45 -3.05
N ALA A 68 19.05 21.39 -2.20
CA ALA A 68 17.64 21.68 -1.94
C ALA A 68 16.86 22.05 -3.21
N GLN A 69 17.52 22.67 -4.19
CA GLN A 69 16.89 23.01 -5.49
C GLN A 69 16.49 21.75 -6.29
N ASP A 70 17.14 20.60 -6.07
CA ASP A 70 16.74 19.34 -6.73
C ASP A 70 15.40 18.83 -6.22
N PHE A 71 15.10 19.03 -4.94
CA PHE A 71 13.79 18.75 -4.39
C PHE A 71 12.71 19.67 -4.95
N VAL A 72 13.00 20.97 -5.04
CA VAL A 72 12.08 21.94 -5.69
C VAL A 72 11.77 21.48 -7.10
N TYR A 73 12.78 21.17 -7.90
CA TYR A 73 12.60 20.64 -9.26
C TYR A 73 11.77 19.35 -9.29
N SER A 74 12.04 18.43 -8.36
CA SER A 74 11.34 17.14 -8.32
C SER A 74 9.86 17.30 -7.97
N PHE A 75 9.53 18.24 -7.07
CA PHE A 75 8.16 18.55 -6.70
C PHE A 75 7.41 19.29 -7.80
N ASP A 76 8.06 20.25 -8.48
CA ASP A 76 7.50 20.92 -9.66
C ASP A 76 7.16 19.89 -10.75
N ARG A 77 8.07 18.91 -10.96
CA ARG A 77 7.84 17.82 -11.89
C ARG A 77 6.66 16.93 -11.46
N LEU A 78 6.57 16.56 -10.17
CA LEU A 78 5.46 15.77 -9.63
C LEU A 78 4.11 16.45 -9.86
N LEU A 79 4.07 17.76 -9.76
CA LEU A 79 2.87 18.60 -9.92
C LEU A 79 2.59 19.00 -11.37
N SER A 80 3.51 18.72 -12.30
CA SER A 80 3.38 19.09 -13.70
C SER A 80 2.14 18.43 -14.34
N PRO A 81 1.20 19.21 -14.90
CA PRO A 81 0.02 18.66 -15.59
C PRO A 81 0.39 17.73 -16.75
N GLY A 82 1.49 18.04 -17.47
CA GLY A 82 1.95 17.23 -18.60
C GLY A 82 2.45 15.83 -18.20
N LEU A 83 2.85 15.64 -16.93
CA LEU A 83 3.22 14.32 -16.41
C LEU A 83 2.00 13.51 -15.92
N ALA A 84 0.90 14.18 -15.56
CA ALA A 84 -0.30 13.58 -15.00
C ALA A 84 0.00 12.55 -13.89
N SER A 85 0.91 12.89 -12.97
CA SER A 85 1.40 11.97 -11.95
C SER A 85 0.28 11.55 -11.00
N PRO A 86 0.07 10.24 -10.80
CA PRO A 86 -0.91 9.75 -9.82
C PRO A 86 -0.54 10.07 -8.37
N GLY A 87 0.66 10.62 -8.12
CA GLY A 87 1.13 11.05 -6.80
C GLY A 87 0.98 12.54 -6.51
N SER A 88 0.46 13.34 -7.44
CA SER A 88 0.35 14.81 -7.29
C SER A 88 -0.48 15.21 -6.06
N TRP A 89 -1.44 14.39 -5.65
CA TRP A 89 -2.28 14.63 -4.47
C TRP A 89 -1.50 14.73 -3.16
N VAL A 90 -0.29 14.14 -3.08
CA VAL A 90 0.59 14.21 -1.89
C VAL A 90 0.88 15.66 -1.50
N PHE A 91 0.91 16.55 -2.48
CA PHE A 91 1.14 17.99 -2.28
C PHE A 91 -0.15 18.82 -2.18
N SER A 92 -1.33 18.21 -2.11
CA SER A 92 -2.61 18.94 -2.02
C SER A 92 -2.70 19.87 -0.81
N ALA A 93 -2.09 19.47 0.32
CA ALA A 93 -2.00 20.27 1.54
C ALA A 93 -0.90 21.34 1.52
N VAL A 94 0.00 21.30 0.55
CA VAL A 94 1.14 22.23 0.45
C VAL A 94 0.68 23.54 -0.16
N GLN A 95 1.08 24.65 0.47
CA GLN A 95 0.86 26.00 -0.03
C GLN A 95 2.01 26.47 -0.92
N ARG A 96 3.26 26.27 -0.44
CA ARG A 96 4.49 26.62 -1.17
C ARG A 96 5.68 25.85 -0.64
N TYR A 97 6.72 25.75 -1.45
CA TYR A 97 8.03 25.23 -1.08
C TYR A 97 9.13 25.97 -1.82
N HIS A 98 10.31 26.07 -1.22
CA HIS A 98 11.47 26.72 -1.85
C HIS A 98 12.78 26.26 -1.20
N ALA A 99 13.85 26.31 -1.93
CA ALA A 99 15.21 26.19 -1.41
C ALA A 99 15.66 27.56 -0.84
N ALA A 100 15.92 27.63 0.47
CA ALA A 100 16.45 28.82 1.10
C ALA A 100 17.95 28.99 0.78
N ASN A 101 18.66 27.86 0.63
CA ASN A 101 20.04 27.72 0.15
C ASN A 101 20.26 26.27 -0.30
N ASP A 102 21.47 25.90 -0.68
CA ASP A 102 21.78 24.55 -1.20
C ASP A 102 21.45 23.43 -0.21
N SER A 103 21.52 23.68 1.10
CA SER A 103 21.29 22.69 2.15
C SER A 103 19.95 22.85 2.90
N THR A 104 19.14 23.85 2.57
CA THR A 104 17.92 24.15 3.34
C THR A 104 16.70 24.22 2.44
N LEU A 105 15.75 23.31 2.67
CA LEU A 105 14.46 23.28 2.00
C LEU A 105 13.35 23.67 2.99
N VAL A 106 12.48 24.57 2.57
CA VAL A 106 11.31 24.99 3.36
C VAL A 106 10.02 24.58 2.65
N ILE A 107 9.12 23.95 3.38
CA ILE A 107 7.77 23.58 2.89
C ILE A 107 6.73 24.17 3.84
N GLN A 108 5.79 24.93 3.30
CA GLN A 108 4.68 25.51 4.04
C GLN A 108 3.37 24.85 3.62
N LEU A 109 2.58 24.41 4.61
CA LEU A 109 1.26 23.85 4.43
C LEU A 109 0.17 24.92 4.49
N LYS A 110 -0.97 24.67 3.84
CA LYS A 110 -2.18 25.49 3.91
C LYS A 110 -2.82 25.47 5.30
N LYS A 111 -2.73 24.31 5.98
CA LYS A 111 -3.22 24.03 7.34
C LYS A 111 -2.27 23.02 8.00
N PRO A 112 -2.21 22.95 9.34
CA PRO A 112 -1.52 21.89 10.03
C PRO A 112 -2.02 20.51 9.56
N PHE A 113 -1.07 19.63 9.25
CA PHE A 113 -1.36 18.26 8.81
C PHE A 113 -0.32 17.30 9.42
N PRO A 114 -0.62 16.68 10.56
CA PRO A 114 0.35 15.85 11.31
C PRO A 114 0.94 14.69 10.52
N ALA A 115 0.17 14.08 9.59
CA ALA A 115 0.63 12.99 8.75
C ALA A 115 1.57 13.41 7.60
N PHE A 116 1.91 14.71 7.47
CA PHE A 116 2.66 15.21 6.30
C PHE A 116 4.05 14.58 6.13
N LEU A 117 4.78 14.31 7.22
CA LEU A 117 6.07 13.61 7.13
C LEU A 117 5.90 12.19 6.59
N GLY A 118 4.81 11.51 6.93
CA GLY A 118 4.45 10.23 6.35
C GLY A 118 4.22 10.33 4.83
N LEU A 119 3.56 11.38 4.34
CA LEU A 119 3.43 11.63 2.91
C LEU A 119 4.80 11.83 2.24
N LEU A 120 5.72 12.55 2.89
CA LEU A 120 7.06 12.81 2.34
C LEU A 120 7.95 11.55 2.29
N SER A 121 7.63 10.49 3.06
CA SER A 121 8.33 9.20 2.95
C SER A 121 7.90 8.38 1.72
N MET A 122 6.81 8.78 1.05
CA MET A 122 6.36 8.11 -0.16
C MET A 122 7.32 8.36 -1.33
N ARG A 123 7.51 7.35 -2.18
CA ARG A 123 8.43 7.44 -3.34
C ARG A 123 8.06 8.49 -4.38
N TYR A 124 6.86 9.02 -4.35
CA TYR A 124 6.50 10.20 -5.15
C TYR A 124 7.31 11.45 -4.79
N CYS A 125 7.81 11.52 -3.54
CA CYS A 125 8.60 12.63 -3.02
C CYS A 125 10.11 12.42 -3.18
N SER A 126 10.54 11.40 -3.91
CA SER A 126 11.96 11.14 -4.16
C SER A 126 12.59 12.22 -5.04
N VAL A 127 13.87 12.51 -4.77
CA VAL A 127 14.65 13.47 -5.56
C VAL A 127 15.13 12.84 -6.86
N VAL A 128 15.09 13.63 -7.94
CA VAL A 128 15.63 13.27 -9.26
C VAL A 128 16.48 14.41 -9.83
N PRO A 129 17.59 14.11 -10.54
CA PRO A 129 18.43 15.15 -11.11
C PRO A 129 17.83 15.69 -12.40
N LYS A 130 17.74 17.03 -12.50
CA LYS A 130 17.19 17.70 -13.69
C LYS A 130 17.99 17.36 -14.98
N GLU A 131 19.28 17.12 -14.85
CA GLU A 131 20.17 16.78 -15.96
C GLU A 131 19.78 15.44 -16.59
N ALA A 132 19.45 14.43 -15.79
CA ALA A 132 19.03 13.14 -16.29
C ALA A 132 17.62 13.20 -16.93
N ILE A 133 16.72 13.95 -16.32
CA ILE A 133 15.39 14.19 -16.88
C ILE A 133 15.50 14.91 -18.24
N ALA A 134 16.33 15.94 -18.34
CA ALA A 134 16.53 16.68 -19.59
C ALA A 134 17.18 15.81 -20.68
N TYR A 135 18.14 14.96 -20.30
CA TYR A 135 18.87 14.11 -21.24
C TYR A 135 18.06 12.92 -21.75
N TYR A 136 17.40 12.20 -20.83
CA TYR A 136 16.66 10.96 -21.17
C TYR A 136 15.19 11.21 -21.53
N ALA A 137 14.63 12.35 -21.12
CA ALA A 137 13.23 12.72 -21.38
C ALA A 137 12.26 11.55 -21.12
N ASN A 138 11.58 11.07 -22.16
CA ASN A 138 10.62 9.96 -22.05
C ASN A 138 11.29 8.61 -21.74
N ASP A 139 12.58 8.47 -21.99
CA ASP A 139 13.35 7.25 -21.71
C ASP A 139 13.91 7.19 -20.28
N PHE A 140 13.60 8.18 -19.43
CA PHE A 140 14.07 8.17 -18.04
C PHE A 140 13.62 6.93 -17.27
N ARG A 141 12.45 6.37 -17.59
CA ARG A 141 11.96 5.10 -17.02
C ARG A 141 12.97 3.95 -17.22
N SER A 142 13.61 3.89 -18.37
CA SER A 142 14.59 2.84 -18.74
C SER A 142 16.02 3.24 -18.41
N ASN A 143 16.25 4.47 -17.94
CA ASN A 143 17.54 5.01 -17.54
C ASN A 143 17.44 5.81 -16.23
N PRO A 144 16.90 5.21 -15.17
CA PRO A 144 16.68 5.93 -13.91
C PRO A 144 18.01 6.31 -13.26
N VAL A 145 18.10 7.55 -12.79
CA VAL A 145 19.23 8.07 -12.03
C VAL A 145 18.68 8.62 -10.71
N GLY A 146 19.03 7.98 -9.62
CA GLY A 146 18.60 8.34 -8.27
C GLY A 146 19.80 8.49 -7.33
N THR A 147 19.55 8.27 -6.04
CA THR A 147 20.53 8.38 -4.95
C THR A 147 20.61 7.11 -4.11
N GLY A 148 19.76 6.13 -4.40
CA GLY A 148 19.52 4.94 -3.59
C GLY A 148 20.70 3.98 -3.46
N PRO A 149 20.52 2.93 -2.62
CA PRO A 149 21.57 1.95 -2.33
C PRO A 149 21.99 1.12 -3.55
N PHE A 150 21.16 1.05 -4.57
CA PHE A 150 21.49 0.36 -5.80
C PHE A 150 21.37 1.29 -7.00
N VAL A 151 22.17 1.00 -8.04
CA VAL A 151 22.18 1.66 -9.34
C VAL A 151 21.51 0.74 -10.37
N PHE A 152 20.71 1.30 -11.23
CA PHE A 152 20.11 0.58 -12.35
C PHE A 152 21.20 0.03 -13.30
N LYS A 153 21.07 -1.24 -13.66
CA LYS A 153 21.99 -1.87 -14.63
C LYS A 153 21.30 -2.16 -15.96
N PHE A 154 20.21 -2.89 -15.93
CA PHE A 154 19.41 -3.15 -17.12
C PHE A 154 18.01 -3.63 -16.73
N TRP A 155 17.07 -3.48 -17.65
CA TRP A 155 15.71 -3.98 -17.54
C TRP A 155 15.23 -4.52 -18.88
N GLU A 156 14.80 -5.77 -18.86
CA GLU A 156 14.08 -6.43 -19.94
C GLU A 156 12.64 -6.64 -19.45
N GLU A 157 11.71 -5.97 -20.11
CA GLU A 157 10.32 -5.90 -19.66
C GLU A 157 9.70 -7.30 -19.59
N ASN A 158 9.01 -7.61 -18.48
CA ASN A 158 8.43 -8.92 -18.14
C ASN A 158 9.42 -10.09 -18.02
N VAL A 159 10.71 -9.85 -18.08
CA VAL A 159 11.76 -10.89 -17.97
C VAL A 159 12.62 -10.63 -16.72
N LYS A 160 13.37 -9.54 -16.69
CA LYS A 160 14.36 -9.32 -15.64
C LYS A 160 14.72 -7.85 -15.43
N LEU A 161 14.86 -7.46 -14.17
CA LEU A 161 15.47 -6.19 -13.76
C LEU A 161 16.71 -6.47 -12.93
N VAL A 162 17.84 -5.84 -13.25
CA VAL A 162 19.10 -5.99 -12.52
C VAL A 162 19.55 -4.64 -11.98
N LEU A 163 19.82 -4.63 -10.69
CA LEU A 163 20.37 -3.51 -9.94
C LEU A 163 21.76 -3.88 -9.43
N ARG A 164 22.69 -2.91 -9.38
CA ARG A 164 24.04 -3.06 -8.85
C ARG A 164 24.25 -2.16 -7.65
N LYS A 165 25.09 -2.58 -6.72
CA LYS A 165 25.51 -1.80 -5.55
C LYS A 165 25.94 -0.39 -5.94
N ASN A 166 25.46 0.59 -5.19
CA ASN A 166 25.96 1.97 -5.25
C ASN A 166 27.19 2.11 -4.32
N PRO A 167 28.41 2.20 -4.85
CA PRO A 167 29.63 2.24 -4.01
C PRO A 167 29.78 3.55 -3.22
N ILE A 168 29.01 4.58 -3.57
CA ILE A 168 29.04 5.90 -2.91
C ILE A 168 27.76 6.17 -2.09
N TYR A 169 26.93 5.13 -1.82
CA TYR A 169 25.74 5.30 -1.00
C TYR A 169 26.09 5.83 0.38
N PHE A 170 25.33 6.77 0.89
CA PHE A 170 25.68 7.55 2.09
C PHE A 170 25.43 6.82 3.41
N GLU A 171 24.47 5.87 3.43
CA GLU A 171 24.16 5.15 4.66
C GLU A 171 25.24 4.14 5.04
N LYS A 172 25.40 3.98 6.36
CA LYS A 172 26.33 3.04 6.99
C LYS A 172 25.61 2.26 8.07
N ASP A 173 26.08 1.05 8.33
CA ASP A 173 25.64 0.27 9.48
C ASP A 173 26.20 0.83 10.81
N THR A 174 25.83 0.22 11.92
CA THR A 174 26.29 0.60 13.26
C THR A 174 27.80 0.40 13.47
N GLN A 175 28.45 -0.36 12.59
CA GLN A 175 29.91 -0.60 12.62
C GLN A 175 30.67 0.34 11.67
N GLY A 176 29.94 1.21 10.94
CA GLY A 176 30.53 2.17 10.00
C GLY A 176 30.75 1.61 8.58
N ASN A 177 30.33 0.37 8.30
CA ASN A 177 30.40 -0.21 6.97
C ASN A 177 29.34 0.40 6.05
N ARG A 178 29.73 0.73 4.83
CA ARG A 178 28.80 1.32 3.84
C ARG A 178 27.79 0.29 3.33
N LEU A 179 26.54 0.65 3.35
CA LEU A 179 25.44 -0.13 2.77
C LEU A 179 25.38 0.08 1.23
N PRO A 180 24.72 -0.81 0.48
CA PRO A 180 24.18 -2.09 0.90
C PRO A 180 25.28 -3.18 0.98
N TYR A 181 24.98 -4.31 1.63
CA TYR A 181 25.91 -5.45 1.68
C TYR A 181 25.95 -6.22 0.37
N LEU A 182 24.78 -6.38 -0.29
CA LEU A 182 24.66 -7.11 -1.55
C LEU A 182 25.31 -6.35 -2.72
N GLU A 183 26.05 -7.07 -3.57
CA GLU A 183 26.67 -6.51 -4.76
C GLU A 183 25.69 -6.28 -5.91
N ALA A 184 24.59 -7.05 -5.94
CA ALA A 184 23.53 -6.92 -6.93
C ALA A 184 22.21 -7.47 -6.42
N VAL A 185 21.11 -6.99 -7.01
CA VAL A 185 19.77 -7.55 -6.89
C VAL A 185 19.26 -7.84 -8.29
N ALA A 186 18.84 -9.08 -8.52
CA ALA A 186 18.22 -9.49 -9.78
C ALA A 186 16.75 -9.87 -9.50
N ILE A 187 15.84 -9.15 -10.12
CA ILE A 187 14.40 -9.40 -10.00
C ILE A 187 13.95 -10.11 -11.27
N THR A 188 13.49 -11.35 -11.15
CA THR A 188 12.94 -12.14 -12.26
C THR A 188 11.42 -12.01 -12.24
N PHE A 189 10.83 -11.71 -13.40
CA PHE A 189 9.39 -11.65 -13.56
C PHE A 189 8.88 -13.00 -14.06
N LEU A 190 8.00 -13.62 -13.30
CA LEU A 190 7.40 -14.91 -13.64
C LEU A 190 5.89 -14.72 -13.87
N PRO A 191 5.28 -15.51 -14.78
CA PRO A 191 3.91 -15.29 -15.19
C PRO A 191 2.89 -15.56 -14.08
N ASP A 192 3.23 -16.47 -13.16
CA ASP A 192 2.33 -16.91 -12.08
C ASP A 192 3.10 -17.29 -10.81
N LYS A 193 2.37 -17.34 -9.69
CA LYS A 193 2.91 -17.66 -8.38
C LYS A 193 3.36 -19.11 -8.22
N GLN A 194 2.81 -20.02 -9.00
CA GLN A 194 3.23 -21.42 -9.01
C GLN A 194 4.65 -21.56 -9.56
N SER A 195 4.90 -20.94 -10.70
CA SER A 195 6.24 -20.92 -11.32
C SER A 195 7.25 -20.24 -10.40
N GLU A 196 6.87 -19.15 -9.73
CA GLU A 196 7.71 -18.46 -8.74
C GLU A 196 8.09 -19.39 -7.59
N PHE A 197 7.12 -20.10 -7.04
CA PHE A 197 7.37 -21.06 -5.95
C PHE A 197 8.27 -22.22 -6.39
N LEU A 198 8.06 -22.80 -7.57
CA LEU A 198 8.88 -23.89 -8.07
C LEU A 198 10.34 -23.47 -8.29
N GLN A 199 10.57 -22.26 -8.81
CA GLN A 199 11.93 -21.72 -8.96
C GLN A 199 12.60 -21.49 -7.61
N PHE A 200 11.87 -21.02 -6.61
CA PHE A 200 12.35 -20.86 -5.24
C PHE A 200 12.68 -22.23 -4.60
N ALA A 201 11.80 -23.21 -4.73
CA ALA A 201 12.00 -24.56 -4.17
C ALA A 201 13.21 -25.27 -4.77
N GLN A 202 13.55 -24.98 -6.04
CA GLN A 202 14.74 -25.47 -6.73
C GLN A 202 16.03 -24.69 -6.36
N GLY A 203 15.92 -23.58 -5.63
CA GLY A 203 17.06 -22.73 -5.27
C GLY A 203 17.51 -21.77 -6.36
N ASN A 204 16.72 -21.54 -7.39
CA ASN A 204 17.02 -20.60 -8.48
C ASN A 204 16.67 -19.14 -8.11
N ILE A 205 15.89 -18.96 -7.04
CA ILE A 205 15.48 -17.66 -6.47
C ILE A 205 15.75 -17.69 -4.98
N ASP A 206 16.39 -16.65 -4.44
CA ASP A 206 16.76 -16.53 -3.04
C ASP A 206 15.63 -16.00 -2.16
N PHE A 207 14.69 -15.24 -2.72
CA PHE A 207 13.63 -14.56 -1.99
C PHE A 207 12.34 -14.51 -2.80
N ILE A 208 11.22 -14.86 -2.16
CA ILE A 208 9.88 -14.70 -2.71
C ILE A 208 8.96 -14.01 -1.70
N THR A 209 7.90 -13.39 -2.20
CA THR A 209 6.88 -12.75 -1.37
C THR A 209 5.49 -13.07 -1.89
N GLY A 210 4.57 -13.38 -0.94
CA GLY A 210 3.20 -13.79 -1.28
C GLY A 210 3.15 -15.19 -1.88
N LEU A 211 2.82 -16.18 -1.06
CA LEU A 211 2.57 -17.54 -1.52
C LEU A 211 1.23 -17.64 -2.23
N ASP A 212 1.17 -18.45 -3.28
CA ASP A 212 -0.10 -18.88 -3.84
C ASP A 212 -0.89 -19.73 -2.83
N ASN A 213 -2.21 -19.58 -2.81
CA ASN A 213 -3.07 -20.31 -1.89
C ASN A 213 -2.96 -21.84 -2.03
N SER A 214 -2.62 -22.35 -3.22
CA SER A 214 -2.44 -23.77 -3.47
C SER A 214 -1.20 -24.37 -2.77
N TYR A 215 -0.19 -23.55 -2.46
CA TYR A 215 1.05 -24.00 -1.79
C TYR A 215 1.17 -23.56 -0.34
N LYS A 216 0.23 -22.76 0.17
CA LYS A 216 0.29 -22.25 1.54
C LYS A 216 0.40 -23.37 2.58
N ASP A 217 -0.41 -24.42 2.44
CA ASP A 217 -0.46 -25.55 3.38
C ASP A 217 0.80 -26.44 3.31
N GLU A 218 1.48 -26.43 2.18
CA GLU A 218 2.75 -27.14 2.04
C GLU A 218 3.89 -26.47 2.81
N ILE A 219 3.89 -25.15 2.88
CA ILE A 219 4.99 -24.34 3.41
C ILE A 219 4.69 -23.85 4.83
N ILE A 220 3.47 -23.43 5.07
CA ILE A 220 3.03 -22.76 6.31
C ILE A 220 2.02 -23.65 7.04
N THR A 221 2.22 -23.82 8.33
CA THR A 221 1.25 -24.49 9.21
C THR A 221 0.02 -23.62 9.42
N THR A 222 -1.08 -24.20 9.93
CA THR A 222 -2.29 -23.45 10.32
C THR A 222 -2.06 -22.41 11.42
N LYS A 223 -0.87 -22.40 12.04
CA LYS A 223 -0.43 -21.42 13.05
C LYS A 223 0.51 -20.36 12.49
N GLY A 224 0.67 -20.25 11.16
CA GLY A 224 1.53 -19.27 10.53
C GLY A 224 3.03 -19.52 10.63
N ALA A 225 3.46 -20.73 11.04
CA ALA A 225 4.87 -21.10 11.13
C ALA A 225 5.30 -21.96 9.94
N LEU A 226 6.60 -22.02 9.63
CA LEU A 226 7.13 -22.95 8.62
C LEU A 226 6.83 -24.39 8.96
N GLN A 227 6.48 -25.18 7.94
CA GLN A 227 6.44 -26.64 8.05
C GLN A 227 7.82 -27.20 8.41
N PRO A 228 7.90 -28.29 9.23
CA PRO A 228 9.18 -28.82 9.70
C PRO A 228 10.20 -29.10 8.59
N LYS A 229 9.76 -29.58 7.43
CA LYS A 229 10.62 -29.94 6.30
C LYS A 229 11.36 -28.75 5.66
N TYR A 230 10.96 -27.52 5.97
CA TYR A 230 11.58 -26.30 5.43
C TYR A 230 12.44 -25.54 6.43
N LYS A 231 12.39 -25.88 7.73
CA LYS A 231 13.04 -25.11 8.81
C LYS A 231 14.54 -24.92 8.61
N ASP A 232 15.23 -25.93 8.08
CA ASP A 232 16.69 -25.90 7.88
C ASP A 232 17.10 -25.34 6.51
N ARG A 233 16.14 -25.08 5.64
CA ARG A 233 16.39 -24.67 4.25
C ARG A 233 15.91 -23.25 3.95
N VAL A 234 14.91 -22.78 4.66
CA VAL A 234 14.21 -21.53 4.37
C VAL A 234 14.02 -20.74 5.66
N LYS A 235 14.21 -19.42 5.58
CA LYS A 235 13.88 -18.49 6.65
C LYS A 235 12.53 -17.82 6.32
N LEU A 236 11.56 -17.95 7.22
CA LEU A 236 10.32 -17.19 7.15
C LEU A 236 10.53 -15.80 7.78
N ILE A 237 10.29 -14.77 7.02
CA ILE A 237 10.27 -13.39 7.50
C ILE A 237 8.81 -12.95 7.55
N THR A 238 8.34 -12.53 8.71
CA THR A 238 7.00 -11.99 8.92
C THR A 238 7.09 -10.56 9.41
N THR A 239 6.25 -9.70 8.89
CA THR A 239 6.16 -8.31 9.31
C THR A 239 4.69 -7.87 9.31
N PRO A 240 4.30 -6.93 10.17
CA PRO A 240 2.99 -6.31 10.06
C PRO A 240 2.80 -5.72 8.66
N TYR A 241 1.73 -6.13 8.01
CA TYR A 241 1.34 -5.59 6.70
C TYR A 241 0.13 -4.69 6.93
N LEU A 242 0.32 -3.39 6.78
CA LEU A 242 -0.73 -2.39 7.00
C LEU A 242 -1.79 -2.48 5.90
N ASN A 243 -2.52 -3.59 5.88
CA ASN A 243 -3.59 -3.88 4.94
C ASN A 243 -4.86 -4.25 5.69
N THR A 244 -5.98 -3.67 5.29
CA THR A 244 -7.31 -4.06 5.75
C THR A 244 -8.11 -4.61 4.59
N GLU A 245 -8.49 -5.89 4.68
CA GLU A 245 -9.43 -6.54 3.77
C GLU A 245 -10.86 -6.24 4.24
N TYR A 246 -11.75 -5.83 3.33
CA TYR A 246 -13.09 -5.43 3.71
C TYR A 246 -14.15 -5.71 2.62
N LEU A 247 -15.39 -5.77 3.04
CA LEU A 247 -16.55 -5.64 2.17
C LEU A 247 -17.03 -4.18 2.22
N GLY A 248 -17.04 -3.52 1.06
CA GLY A 248 -17.62 -2.19 0.92
C GLY A 248 -19.10 -2.29 0.51
N PHE A 249 -19.95 -1.50 1.17
CA PHE A 249 -21.34 -1.31 0.78
C PHE A 249 -21.47 0.03 0.08
N PHE A 250 -22.00 0.06 -1.12
CA PHE A 250 -22.22 1.31 -1.84
C PHE A 250 -23.46 2.02 -1.29
N MET A 251 -23.28 3.17 -0.63
CA MET A 251 -24.38 3.91 0.02
C MET A 251 -25.32 4.59 -0.97
N GLY A 252 -24.94 4.70 -2.25
CA GLY A 252 -25.81 5.15 -3.35
C GLY A 252 -26.61 4.04 -4.02
N SER A 253 -26.53 2.80 -3.50
CA SER A 253 -27.27 1.65 -4.05
C SER A 253 -28.79 1.85 -4.02
N THR A 254 -29.46 1.37 -5.06
CA THR A 254 -30.92 1.31 -5.15
C THR A 254 -31.50 0.03 -4.54
N SER A 255 -30.65 -0.94 -4.15
CA SER A 255 -31.05 -2.15 -3.44
C SER A 255 -31.62 -1.82 -2.07
N LYS A 256 -32.84 -2.27 -1.79
CA LYS A 256 -33.50 -2.08 -0.49
C LYS A 256 -32.73 -2.78 0.63
N GLU A 257 -32.12 -3.91 0.33
CA GLU A 257 -31.29 -4.71 1.22
C GLU A 257 -30.06 -3.91 1.66
N ILE A 258 -29.33 -3.34 0.69
CA ILE A 258 -28.10 -2.60 0.96
C ILE A 258 -28.37 -1.22 1.56
N ALA A 259 -29.47 -0.58 1.20
CA ALA A 259 -29.92 0.66 1.84
C ALA A 259 -30.21 0.46 3.34
N SER A 260 -30.66 -0.75 3.75
CA SER A 260 -31.03 -1.03 5.14
C SER A 260 -29.80 -1.25 6.04
N PRO A 261 -29.63 -0.48 7.12
CA PRO A 261 -28.60 -0.74 8.13
C PRO A 261 -28.75 -2.12 8.78
N LEU A 262 -29.97 -2.65 8.88
CA LEU A 262 -30.23 -3.95 9.49
C LEU A 262 -29.54 -5.08 8.71
N ILE A 263 -29.61 -5.04 7.40
CA ILE A 263 -28.95 -6.05 6.55
C ILE A 263 -27.43 -5.89 6.56
N ARG A 264 -26.92 -4.66 6.45
CA ARG A 264 -25.48 -4.43 6.54
C ARG A 264 -24.88 -4.88 7.87
N GLN A 265 -25.58 -4.65 9.00
CA GLN A 265 -25.19 -5.14 10.31
C GLN A 265 -25.32 -6.65 10.44
N ALA A 266 -26.40 -7.25 9.88
CA ALA A 266 -26.58 -8.69 9.87
C ALA A 266 -25.44 -9.40 9.14
N ILE A 267 -25.01 -8.89 7.98
CA ILE A 267 -23.84 -9.39 7.24
C ILE A 267 -22.58 -9.31 8.12
N ASN A 268 -22.38 -8.19 8.83
CA ASN A 268 -21.20 -8.02 9.70
C ASN A 268 -21.18 -8.98 10.90
N TYR A 269 -22.32 -9.30 11.51
CA TYR A 269 -22.41 -10.26 12.61
C TYR A 269 -22.47 -11.73 12.15
N GLY A 270 -22.78 -11.97 10.87
CA GLY A 270 -23.20 -13.27 10.38
C GLY A 270 -22.10 -14.25 10.02
N PHE A 271 -20.84 -13.85 10.00
CA PHE A 271 -19.73 -14.76 9.71
C PHE A 271 -18.57 -14.61 10.70
N ASP A 272 -17.90 -15.74 10.97
CA ASP A 272 -16.77 -15.82 11.91
C ASP A 272 -15.45 -15.49 11.22
N ARG A 273 -14.94 -14.27 11.47
CA ARG A 273 -13.69 -13.76 10.91
C ARG A 273 -12.46 -14.50 11.41
N GLU A 274 -12.45 -14.91 12.69
CA GLU A 274 -11.32 -15.63 13.28
C GLU A 274 -11.17 -17.00 12.64
N LYS A 275 -12.30 -17.71 12.47
CA LYS A 275 -12.35 -18.98 11.79
C LYS A 275 -11.94 -18.87 10.32
N MET A 276 -12.42 -17.82 9.63
CA MET A 276 -12.05 -17.52 8.25
C MET A 276 -10.54 -17.31 8.09
N VAL A 277 -9.91 -16.48 8.94
CA VAL A 277 -8.46 -16.24 8.93
C VAL A 277 -7.68 -17.51 9.24
N THR A 278 -8.12 -18.29 10.24
CA THR A 278 -7.45 -19.52 10.63
C THR A 278 -7.40 -20.55 9.51
N TYR A 279 -8.54 -20.80 8.86
CA TYR A 279 -8.63 -21.88 7.87
C TYR A 279 -8.28 -21.45 6.44
N LEU A 280 -8.62 -20.21 6.05
CA LEU A 280 -8.37 -19.77 4.68
C LEU A 280 -7.04 -19.01 4.52
N ARG A 281 -6.43 -18.57 5.62
CA ARG A 281 -5.15 -17.82 5.61
C ARG A 281 -4.10 -18.38 6.56
N ASN A 282 -4.28 -19.61 7.05
CA ASN A 282 -3.34 -20.29 7.96
C ASN A 282 -2.94 -19.45 9.18
N GLY A 283 -3.89 -18.70 9.73
CA GLY A 283 -3.62 -17.76 10.84
C GLY A 283 -2.77 -16.54 10.46
N MET A 284 -2.47 -16.35 9.18
CA MET A 284 -1.78 -15.15 8.69
C MET A 284 -2.76 -14.00 8.58
N GLY A 285 -2.70 -13.10 9.54
CA GLY A 285 -3.62 -11.96 9.66
C GLY A 285 -4.34 -11.94 11.01
N ILE A 286 -5.13 -10.90 11.20
CA ILE A 286 -5.91 -10.66 12.42
C ILE A 286 -7.35 -10.39 12.01
N ALA A 287 -8.29 -11.03 12.69
CA ALA A 287 -9.71 -10.78 12.50
C ALA A 287 -10.03 -9.31 12.82
N ALA A 288 -10.68 -8.60 11.88
CA ALA A 288 -11.01 -7.19 12.03
C ALA A 288 -12.25 -7.02 12.94
N THR A 289 -12.06 -7.19 14.24
CA THR A 289 -13.08 -7.03 15.29
C THR A 289 -13.02 -5.68 16.00
N HIS A 290 -12.01 -4.85 15.67
CA HIS A 290 -11.79 -3.53 16.28
C HIS A 290 -11.94 -2.37 15.27
N GLY A 291 -12.64 -2.60 14.16
CA GLY A 291 -12.89 -1.57 13.15
C GLY A 291 -11.95 -1.67 11.95
N PHE A 292 -11.71 -0.52 11.29
CA PHE A 292 -11.06 -0.48 9.98
C PHE A 292 -9.57 -0.20 10.01
N ILE A 293 -9.06 0.40 11.10
CA ILE A 293 -7.63 0.72 11.27
C ILE A 293 -6.89 -0.58 11.61
N PRO A 294 -5.83 -0.98 10.86
CA PRO A 294 -5.11 -2.22 11.11
C PRO A 294 -4.21 -2.13 12.35
N LYS A 295 -3.88 -3.30 12.93
CA LYS A 295 -2.90 -3.41 14.01
C LYS A 295 -1.55 -2.84 13.54
N GLY A 296 -0.90 -2.09 14.42
CA GLY A 296 0.36 -1.39 14.15
C GLY A 296 0.21 0.12 13.97
N LEU A 297 -1.04 0.62 13.88
CA LEU A 297 -1.32 2.05 13.85
C LEU A 297 -2.06 2.50 15.10
N ALA A 298 -1.87 3.76 15.48
CA ALA A 298 -2.65 4.40 16.53
C ALA A 298 -4.14 4.34 16.19
N GLY A 299 -4.96 4.01 17.17
CA GLY A 299 -6.41 3.88 17.01
C GLY A 299 -6.92 2.50 16.58
N PHE A 300 -6.05 1.50 16.43
CA PHE A 300 -6.43 0.13 16.07
C PHE A 300 -7.53 -0.46 16.98
N ASP A 301 -7.39 -0.31 18.29
CA ASP A 301 -8.28 -0.88 19.31
C ASP A 301 -9.14 0.17 20.02
N SER A 302 -9.23 1.38 19.45
CA SER A 302 -9.98 2.49 20.08
C SER A 302 -11.50 2.31 20.02
N ILE A 303 -12.00 1.43 19.16
CA ILE A 303 -13.43 1.11 19.03
C ILE A 303 -13.66 -0.39 19.03
N GLN A 304 -14.82 -0.81 19.56
CA GLN A 304 -15.30 -2.16 19.40
C GLN A 304 -16.08 -2.27 18.09
N GLY A 305 -15.61 -3.11 17.17
CA GLY A 305 -16.28 -3.40 15.90
C GLY A 305 -17.25 -4.58 16.02
N TYR A 306 -17.37 -5.35 14.93
CA TYR A 306 -18.31 -6.47 14.85
C TYR A 306 -17.61 -7.80 15.16
N SER A 307 -18.06 -8.48 16.21
CA SER A 307 -17.73 -9.88 16.50
C SER A 307 -18.78 -10.82 15.89
N TYR A 308 -18.42 -12.09 15.68
CA TYR A 308 -19.36 -13.11 15.21
C TYR A 308 -20.51 -13.30 16.21
N ASN A 309 -21.73 -13.07 15.76
CA ASN A 309 -22.96 -13.25 16.55
C ASN A 309 -24.14 -13.62 15.66
N PRO A 310 -24.30 -14.91 15.33
CA PRO A 310 -25.33 -15.36 14.39
C PRO A 310 -26.76 -15.14 14.92
N GLU A 311 -26.95 -15.14 16.24
CA GLU A 311 -28.27 -14.86 16.85
C GLU A 311 -28.68 -13.42 16.64
N LYS A 312 -27.75 -12.48 16.87
CA LYS A 312 -27.99 -11.07 16.59
C LYS A 312 -28.22 -10.81 15.10
N ALA A 313 -27.46 -11.51 14.22
CA ALA A 313 -27.68 -11.43 12.78
C ALA A 313 -29.09 -11.89 12.40
N ARG A 314 -29.59 -13.01 12.95
CA ARG A 314 -30.96 -13.50 12.73
C ARG A 314 -32.01 -12.52 13.21
N ALA A 315 -31.80 -11.92 14.38
CA ALA A 315 -32.74 -10.91 14.91
C ALA A 315 -32.87 -9.70 13.97
N LEU A 316 -31.72 -9.21 13.44
CA LEU A 316 -31.70 -8.10 12.48
C LEU A 316 -32.38 -8.47 11.15
N ILE A 317 -32.16 -9.68 10.64
CA ILE A 317 -32.81 -10.21 9.44
C ILE A 317 -34.33 -10.27 9.63
N ASN A 318 -34.80 -10.79 10.77
CA ASN A 318 -36.21 -10.87 11.09
C ASN A 318 -36.84 -9.48 11.23
N ALA A 319 -36.17 -8.55 11.87
CA ALA A 319 -36.62 -7.16 11.96
C ALA A 319 -36.76 -6.51 10.57
N TYR A 320 -35.80 -6.75 9.66
CA TYR A 320 -35.90 -6.28 8.29
C TYR A 320 -37.11 -6.88 7.55
N LYS A 321 -37.31 -8.20 7.63
CA LYS A 321 -38.43 -8.88 7.02
C LYS A 321 -39.78 -8.37 7.53
N GLN A 322 -39.91 -8.15 8.85
CA GLN A 322 -41.12 -7.58 9.46
C GLN A 322 -41.37 -6.15 8.97
N ALA A 323 -40.34 -5.32 8.89
CA ALA A 323 -40.47 -3.92 8.49
C ALA A 323 -40.82 -3.75 7.00
N THR A 324 -40.36 -4.67 6.14
CA THR A 324 -40.46 -4.53 4.67
C THR A 324 -41.44 -5.48 4.02
N GLY A 325 -41.89 -6.55 4.72
CA GLY A 325 -42.67 -7.65 4.14
C GLY A 325 -41.86 -8.60 3.23
N ALA A 326 -40.50 -8.44 3.20
CA ALA A 326 -39.63 -9.25 2.37
C ALA A 326 -39.68 -10.74 2.82
N THR A 327 -39.86 -11.66 1.89
CA THR A 327 -39.79 -13.10 2.14
C THR A 327 -38.38 -13.65 1.94
N THR A 328 -37.64 -13.07 1.00
CA THR A 328 -36.28 -13.44 0.64
C THR A 328 -35.36 -12.21 0.74
N ILE A 329 -34.06 -12.43 1.02
CA ILE A 329 -33.02 -11.41 1.01
C ILE A 329 -31.94 -11.91 0.05
N GLN A 330 -31.66 -11.14 -0.99
CA GLN A 330 -30.66 -11.48 -2.00
C GLN A 330 -29.71 -10.31 -2.18
N VAL A 331 -28.41 -10.59 -2.18
CA VAL A 331 -27.36 -9.60 -2.40
C VAL A 331 -26.29 -10.17 -3.32
N THR A 332 -25.56 -9.32 -4.02
CA THR A 332 -24.45 -9.71 -4.90
C THR A 332 -23.15 -9.12 -4.38
N ILE A 333 -22.09 -9.94 -4.31
CA ILE A 333 -20.74 -9.52 -3.93
C ILE A 333 -19.84 -9.57 -5.16
N GLY A 334 -19.32 -8.43 -5.59
CA GLY A 334 -18.29 -8.35 -6.62
C GLY A 334 -16.90 -8.65 -6.06
N THR A 335 -16.17 -9.58 -6.71
CA THR A 335 -14.82 -9.98 -6.30
C THR A 335 -13.96 -10.38 -7.51
N ASN A 336 -12.72 -10.80 -7.27
CA ASN A 336 -11.86 -11.44 -8.26
C ASN A 336 -11.46 -12.86 -7.80
N SER A 337 -10.88 -13.65 -8.71
CA SER A 337 -10.55 -15.06 -8.47
C SER A 337 -9.62 -15.29 -7.26
N GLN A 338 -8.71 -14.36 -6.95
CA GLN A 338 -7.77 -14.50 -5.82
C GLN A 338 -8.45 -14.50 -4.44
N TYR A 339 -9.68 -13.98 -4.35
CA TYR A 339 -10.42 -13.82 -3.09
C TYR A 339 -11.79 -14.50 -3.12
N LEU A 340 -11.99 -15.38 -4.11
CA LEU A 340 -13.23 -16.14 -4.27
C LEU A 340 -13.51 -16.99 -3.03
N ASP A 341 -12.50 -17.65 -2.49
CA ASP A 341 -12.59 -18.51 -1.31
C ASP A 341 -13.13 -17.77 -0.06
N LEU A 342 -12.74 -16.51 0.14
CA LEU A 342 -13.27 -15.67 1.23
C LEU A 342 -14.75 -15.34 1.00
N CYS A 343 -15.13 -15.00 -0.22
CA CYS A 343 -16.51 -14.68 -0.56
C CYS A 343 -17.42 -15.91 -0.46
N GLU A 344 -16.94 -17.09 -0.86
CA GLU A 344 -17.65 -18.36 -0.71
C GLU A 344 -17.84 -18.75 0.77
N TYR A 345 -16.85 -18.48 1.62
CA TYR A 345 -17.01 -18.69 3.06
C TYR A 345 -18.11 -17.79 3.62
N ILE A 346 -18.09 -16.50 3.29
CA ILE A 346 -19.09 -15.53 3.73
C ILE A 346 -20.47 -15.93 3.20
N GLN A 347 -20.59 -16.33 1.94
CA GLN A 347 -21.83 -16.83 1.32
C GLN A 347 -22.41 -17.97 2.13
N ARG A 348 -21.63 -19.04 2.38
CA ARG A 348 -22.09 -20.22 3.13
C ARG A 348 -22.54 -19.89 4.55
N GLU A 349 -21.87 -18.98 5.23
CA GLU A 349 -22.25 -18.59 6.59
C GLU A 349 -23.54 -17.75 6.61
N LEU A 350 -23.72 -16.85 5.65
CA LEU A 350 -24.89 -15.99 5.57
C LEU A 350 -26.13 -16.71 5.01
N GLU A 351 -25.96 -17.70 4.14
CA GLU A 351 -27.05 -18.57 3.66
C GLU A 351 -27.73 -19.36 4.81
N LYS A 352 -26.95 -19.81 5.82
CA LYS A 352 -27.48 -20.44 7.03
C LYS A 352 -28.39 -19.51 7.86
N LEU A 353 -28.27 -18.20 7.62
CA LEU A 353 -29.04 -17.17 8.31
C LEU A 353 -30.21 -16.65 7.47
N GLY A 354 -30.31 -17.08 6.20
CA GLY A 354 -31.39 -16.70 5.30
C GLY A 354 -31.10 -15.48 4.43
N ILE A 355 -29.82 -15.15 4.22
CA ILE A 355 -29.36 -14.20 3.19
C ILE A 355 -28.73 -15.01 2.05
N SER A 356 -29.34 -14.94 0.87
CA SER A 356 -28.82 -15.53 -0.37
C SER A 356 -27.79 -14.59 -1.00
N ILE A 357 -26.60 -15.12 -1.31
CA ILE A 357 -25.52 -14.34 -1.90
C ILE A 357 -25.16 -14.88 -3.29
N THR A 358 -25.13 -14.00 -4.27
CA THR A 358 -24.51 -14.26 -5.57
C THR A 358 -23.09 -13.69 -5.54
N ILE A 359 -22.12 -14.49 -6.00
CA ILE A 359 -20.73 -14.03 -6.13
C ILE A 359 -20.46 -13.74 -7.60
N ASP A 360 -20.15 -12.50 -7.92
CA ASP A 360 -19.77 -12.06 -9.27
C ASP A 360 -18.24 -11.94 -9.35
N VAL A 361 -17.62 -12.89 -10.07
CA VAL A 361 -16.16 -12.99 -10.21
C VAL A 361 -15.72 -12.32 -11.50
N MET A 362 -14.89 -11.30 -11.38
CA MET A 362 -14.46 -10.49 -12.53
C MET A 362 -12.95 -10.20 -12.51
N PRO A 363 -12.36 -9.83 -13.66
CA PRO A 363 -10.97 -9.39 -13.71
C PRO A 363 -10.70 -8.18 -12.79
N PRO A 364 -9.49 -8.07 -12.19
CA PRO A 364 -9.19 -6.98 -11.26
C PRO A 364 -9.36 -5.56 -11.81
N ALA A 365 -9.17 -5.38 -13.13
CA ALA A 365 -9.39 -4.09 -13.78
C ALA A 365 -10.87 -3.72 -13.83
N THR A 366 -11.73 -4.67 -14.20
CA THR A 366 -13.18 -4.53 -14.24
C THR A 366 -13.74 -4.26 -12.85
N LEU A 367 -13.33 -5.05 -11.85
CA LEU A 367 -13.72 -4.83 -10.44
C LEU A 367 -13.39 -3.40 -9.98
N ARG A 368 -12.22 -2.90 -10.34
CA ARG A 368 -11.78 -1.54 -10.01
C ARG A 368 -12.67 -0.48 -10.66
N GLN A 369 -12.99 -0.65 -11.95
CA GLN A 369 -13.84 0.26 -12.71
C GLN A 369 -15.26 0.30 -12.12
N LEU A 370 -15.92 -0.84 -12.00
CA LEU A 370 -17.31 -0.92 -11.51
C LEU A 370 -17.46 -0.44 -10.06
N LYS A 371 -16.46 -0.72 -9.23
CA LYS A 371 -16.39 -0.17 -7.87
C LYS A 371 -16.25 1.37 -7.88
N SER A 372 -15.47 1.92 -8.81
CA SER A 372 -15.24 3.36 -8.91
C SER A 372 -16.46 4.11 -9.49
N SER A 373 -17.22 3.48 -10.37
CA SER A 373 -18.44 4.04 -10.96
C SER A 373 -19.70 3.83 -10.09
N GLY A 374 -19.61 3.05 -8.99
CA GLY A 374 -20.74 2.78 -8.10
C GLY A 374 -21.74 1.78 -8.67
N GLU A 375 -21.30 0.88 -9.53
CA GLU A 375 -22.14 -0.15 -10.17
C GLU A 375 -22.20 -1.46 -9.37
N LEU A 376 -21.47 -1.56 -8.25
CA LEU A 376 -21.47 -2.72 -7.36
C LEU A 376 -22.09 -2.35 -6.01
N ASP A 377 -23.15 -3.04 -5.63
CA ASP A 377 -23.84 -2.86 -4.34
C ASP A 377 -22.94 -3.27 -3.16
N ILE A 378 -22.32 -4.45 -3.26
CA ILE A 378 -21.31 -4.94 -2.34
C ILE A 378 -20.08 -5.34 -3.14
N PHE A 379 -18.91 -4.99 -2.66
CA PHE A 379 -17.64 -5.38 -3.29
C PHE A 379 -16.61 -5.76 -2.25
N ARG A 380 -15.81 -6.75 -2.57
CA ARG A 380 -14.60 -7.04 -1.84
C ARG A 380 -13.50 -6.05 -2.23
N ALA A 381 -12.82 -5.50 -1.25
CA ALA A 381 -11.70 -4.61 -1.45
C ALA A 381 -10.62 -4.80 -0.38
N SER A 382 -9.46 -4.22 -0.62
CA SER A 382 -8.37 -4.08 0.33
C SER A 382 -7.84 -2.67 0.30
N TRP A 383 -7.31 -2.22 1.43
CA TRP A 383 -6.59 -0.97 1.53
C TRP A 383 -5.25 -1.20 2.22
N VAL A 384 -4.19 -1.00 1.46
CA VAL A 384 -2.82 -0.99 1.98
C VAL A 384 -2.45 0.46 2.27
N ALA A 385 -1.88 0.73 3.43
CA ALA A 385 -1.45 2.06 3.78
C ALA A 385 -0.45 2.63 2.77
N ASP A 386 -0.64 3.87 2.40
CA ASP A 386 0.31 4.64 1.60
C ASP A 386 1.38 5.30 2.48
N TYR A 387 1.01 5.60 3.72
CA TYR A 387 1.83 6.14 4.80
C TYR A 387 1.25 5.66 6.14
N PRO A 388 2.06 5.54 7.20
CA PRO A 388 1.67 4.91 8.46
C PRO A 388 0.89 5.86 9.37
N ASP A 389 -0.33 6.20 8.96
CA ASP A 389 -1.25 7.02 9.72
C ASP A 389 -2.68 6.51 9.59
N ALA A 390 -3.46 6.58 10.68
CA ALA A 390 -4.87 6.20 10.69
C ALA A 390 -5.71 7.02 9.71
N GLU A 391 -5.36 8.29 9.47
CA GLU A 391 -6.01 9.16 8.50
C GLU A 391 -6.03 8.54 7.10
N ASN A 392 -4.99 7.78 6.72
CA ASN A 392 -4.94 7.07 5.44
C ASN A 392 -6.11 6.10 5.23
N TYR A 393 -6.56 5.46 6.32
CA TYR A 393 -7.72 4.56 6.31
C TYR A 393 -9.04 5.31 6.43
N LEU A 394 -9.09 6.35 7.26
CA LEU A 394 -10.30 7.14 7.49
C LEU A 394 -10.66 7.99 6.26
N SER A 395 -9.69 8.31 5.41
CA SER A 395 -9.90 9.00 4.13
C SER A 395 -10.85 8.25 3.18
N LEU A 396 -11.01 6.91 3.35
CA LEU A 396 -11.96 6.10 2.59
C LEU A 396 -13.43 6.36 2.95
N PHE A 397 -13.67 7.05 4.06
CA PHE A 397 -15.02 7.37 4.55
C PHE A 397 -15.28 8.88 4.57
N TYR A 398 -14.33 9.69 4.12
CA TYR A 398 -14.48 11.13 4.05
C TYR A 398 -15.25 11.53 2.79
N SER A 399 -16.34 12.30 2.95
CA SER A 399 -17.26 12.62 1.86
C SER A 399 -16.61 13.34 0.67
N PRO A 400 -15.68 14.31 0.86
CA PRO A 400 -14.99 14.94 -0.27
C PRO A 400 -14.14 14.00 -1.13
N ASN A 401 -13.86 12.79 -0.62
CA ASN A 401 -13.05 11.77 -1.30
C ASN A 401 -13.88 10.74 -2.10
N PHE A 402 -15.10 11.05 -2.48
CA PHE A 402 -15.90 10.16 -3.33
C PHE A 402 -15.18 9.84 -4.63
N THR A 403 -15.28 8.58 -5.04
CA THR A 403 -14.84 8.17 -6.38
C THR A 403 -15.65 8.91 -7.47
N PRO A 404 -15.05 9.23 -8.65
CA PRO A 404 -13.69 8.85 -9.06
C PRO A 404 -12.56 9.76 -8.54
N ASN A 405 -12.86 10.86 -7.85
CA ASN A 405 -11.89 11.87 -7.44
C ASN A 405 -11.07 11.50 -6.21
N GLY A 406 -11.51 10.51 -5.43
CA GLY A 406 -10.86 10.04 -4.22
C GLY A 406 -11.14 8.56 -3.92
N PRO A 407 -10.64 8.05 -2.79
CA PRO A 407 -10.71 6.62 -2.45
C PRO A 407 -11.99 6.17 -1.75
N ASN A 408 -12.98 7.03 -1.53
CA ASN A 408 -14.24 6.67 -0.88
C ASN A 408 -15.17 5.95 -1.88
N TYR A 409 -14.92 4.66 -2.09
CA TYR A 409 -15.72 3.81 -2.99
C TYR A 409 -17.14 3.53 -2.47
N THR A 410 -17.33 3.64 -1.16
CA THR A 410 -18.63 3.37 -0.54
C THR A 410 -19.60 4.54 -0.68
N HIS A 411 -19.13 5.72 -1.02
CA HIS A 411 -19.88 6.98 -0.97
C HIS A 411 -20.54 7.21 0.40
N PHE A 412 -19.89 6.72 1.47
CA PHE A 412 -20.32 7.01 2.82
C PHE A 412 -20.22 8.52 3.09
N LYS A 413 -21.28 9.07 3.65
CA LYS A 413 -21.36 10.48 4.05
C LYS A 413 -21.16 10.62 5.55
N ASN A 414 -20.23 11.45 5.94
CA ASN A 414 -19.94 11.83 7.31
C ASN A 414 -20.09 13.35 7.51
#